data_0aa2761425b23a897e24c216a0e85d30
#
_entry.id   0aa2761425b23a897e24c216a0e85d30
#
_cell.length_a   1.000
_cell.length_b   1.000
_cell.length_c   1.000
_cell.angle_alpha   90.00
_cell.angle_beta   90.00
_cell.angle_gamma   90.00
#
_symmetry.space_group_name_H-M   'P 1'
#
loop_
_entity.id
_entity.type
_entity.pdbx_description
1 polymer ?
#
loop_
_entity_poly.entity_id
_entity_poly.type
_entity_poly.pdbx_seq_one_letter_code
_entity_poly.pdbx_strand_id
1 'polypeptide(L)'
;MTNALFYRPLLEDLRCWRDDPNRKPLIVCGARQVGKSCLVRLFAGEYPRYAELNLEKPSHAALFRRGLTLSELIQAIMLECRVPAGSSPLLVFLDEIQEVPEAVAMLRFFQEERPDLHVIAAGSLLETALEAAA
;
A
#
# COMPACT_ATOMS: atom_id res chain seq x y z
N MET A 1 24.74 11.62 3.61
CA MET A 1 23.64 10.67 3.50
C MET A 1 23.79 9.80 2.27
N THR A 2 23.87 8.55 2.49
CA THR A 2 24.04 7.60 1.41
C THR A 2 22.70 7.04 0.89
N ASN A 3 21.60 7.50 1.48
CA ASN A 3 20.30 6.90 1.22
C ASN A 3 19.85 7.01 -0.23
N ALA A 4 20.17 8.13 -0.88
CA ALA A 4 19.76 8.31 -2.27
C ALA A 4 20.41 7.26 -3.18
N LEU A 5 21.69 6.96 -2.97
CA LEU A 5 22.37 5.93 -3.75
C LEU A 5 21.86 4.54 -3.40
N PHE A 6 21.59 4.29 -2.12
CA PHE A 6 21.07 3.00 -1.68
C PHE A 6 19.70 2.72 -2.27
N TYR A 7 18.83 3.73 -2.32
CA TYR A 7 17.45 3.56 -2.78
C TYR A 7 17.30 3.58 -4.30
N ARG A 8 18.28 4.05 -5.04
CA ARG A 8 18.15 4.25 -6.49
C ARG A 8 17.71 2.98 -7.23
N PRO A 9 18.38 1.83 -7.06
CA PRO A 9 17.93 0.61 -7.78
C PRO A 9 16.54 0.18 -7.35
N LEU A 10 16.21 0.34 -6.07
CA LEU A 10 14.89 -0.03 -5.57
C LEU A 10 13.81 0.89 -6.12
N LEU A 11 14.12 2.18 -6.28
CA LEU A 11 13.18 3.12 -6.90
C LEU A 11 12.92 2.74 -8.35
N GLU A 12 13.94 2.31 -9.07
CA GLU A 12 13.75 1.87 -10.46
C GLU A 12 12.87 0.64 -10.53
N ASP A 13 13.03 -0.30 -9.60
CA ASP A 13 12.17 -1.46 -9.50
C ASP A 13 10.72 -1.05 -9.23
N LEU A 14 10.51 -0.07 -8.37
CA LEU A 14 9.17 0.43 -8.10
C LEU A 14 8.57 1.11 -9.33
N ARG A 15 9.37 1.83 -10.09
CA ARG A 15 8.91 2.46 -11.33
C ARG A 15 8.54 1.42 -12.38
N CYS A 16 9.31 0.34 -12.49
CA CYS A 16 8.97 -0.75 -13.39
C CYS A 16 7.65 -1.39 -13.00
N TRP A 17 7.45 -1.60 -11.71
CA TRP A 17 6.18 -2.11 -11.20
C TRP A 17 5.03 -1.16 -11.53
N ARG A 18 5.23 0.15 -11.32
CA ARG A 18 4.20 1.16 -11.59
C ARG A 18 3.76 1.13 -13.05
N ASP A 19 4.72 0.97 -13.96
CA ASP A 19 4.47 1.08 -15.38
C ASP A 19 4.02 -0.23 -16.02
N ASP A 20 3.96 -1.31 -15.24
CA ASP A 20 3.51 -2.61 -15.73
C ASP A 20 1.98 -2.60 -15.89
N PRO A 21 1.45 -2.84 -17.10
CA PRO A 21 -0.01 -2.85 -17.29
C PRO A 21 -0.70 -3.99 -16.57
N ASN A 22 0.03 -5.04 -16.21
CA ASN A 22 -0.50 -6.17 -15.45
C ASN A 22 -0.12 -6.10 -13.97
N ARG A 23 0.10 -4.91 -13.47
CA ARG A 23 0.55 -4.66 -12.11
C ARG A 23 -0.41 -5.29 -11.09
N LYS A 24 0.20 -5.94 -10.09
CA LYS A 24 -0.51 -6.47 -8.92
C LYS A 24 -0.12 -5.66 -7.71
N PRO A 25 -0.89 -5.73 -6.62
CA PRO A 25 -0.44 -5.12 -5.38
C PRO A 25 0.97 -5.58 -5.04
N LEU A 26 1.83 -4.63 -4.71
CA LEU A 26 3.23 -4.91 -4.41
C LEU A 26 3.39 -5.14 -2.91
N ILE A 27 4.13 -6.18 -2.56
CA ILE A 27 4.36 -6.54 -1.18
C ILE A 27 5.82 -6.32 -0.85
N VAL A 28 6.10 -5.50 0.15
CA VAL A 28 7.45 -5.19 0.59
C VAL A 28 7.65 -5.80 1.98
N CYS A 29 8.47 -6.83 2.06
CA CYS A 29 8.77 -7.53 3.30
C CYS A 29 10.13 -7.14 3.84
N GLY A 30 10.32 -7.34 5.13
CA GLY A 30 11.62 -7.15 5.75
C GLY A 30 11.52 -6.62 7.17
N ALA A 31 12.66 -6.44 7.79
CA ALA A 31 12.72 -5.92 9.14
C ALA A 31 12.28 -4.46 9.18
N ARG A 32 11.70 -4.04 10.30
CA ARG A 32 11.20 -2.69 10.48
C ARG A 32 12.22 -1.61 10.17
N GLN A 33 13.47 -1.87 10.51
CA GLN A 33 14.49 -0.84 10.48
C GLN A 33 15.12 -0.64 9.11
N VAL A 34 14.68 -1.34 8.07
CA VAL A 34 15.36 -1.27 6.78
C VAL A 34 14.86 -0.15 5.89
N GLY A 35 14.06 0.76 6.41
CA GLY A 35 13.66 1.94 5.65
C GLY A 35 12.60 1.70 4.60
N LYS A 36 11.80 0.65 4.72
CA LYS A 36 10.72 0.34 3.77
C LYS A 36 9.78 1.52 3.58
N SER A 37 9.33 2.08 4.71
CA SER A 37 8.36 3.18 4.66
C SER A 37 8.97 4.42 4.02
N CYS A 38 10.25 4.69 4.32
CA CYS A 38 10.93 5.82 3.72
C CYS A 38 11.06 5.66 2.22
N LEU A 39 11.37 4.45 1.75
CA LEU A 39 11.46 4.16 0.32
C LEU A 39 10.12 4.39 -0.37
N VAL A 40 9.05 3.88 0.21
CA VAL A 40 7.72 4.03 -0.39
C VAL A 40 7.30 5.49 -0.41
N ARG A 41 7.56 6.24 0.67
CA ARG A 41 7.23 7.66 0.71
C ARG A 41 8.02 8.46 -0.31
N LEU A 42 9.27 8.11 -0.53
CA LEU A 42 10.08 8.73 -1.56
C LEU A 42 9.47 8.48 -2.94
N PHE A 43 9.10 7.24 -3.21
CA PHE A 43 8.44 6.87 -4.46
C PHE A 43 7.09 7.57 -4.61
N ALA A 44 6.35 7.74 -3.51
CA ALA A 44 5.05 8.39 -3.52
C ALA A 44 5.10 9.83 -4.03
N GLY A 45 6.26 10.47 -3.92
CA GLY A 45 6.45 11.81 -4.46
C GLY A 45 6.27 11.88 -5.97
N GLU A 46 6.27 10.74 -6.66
CA GLU A 46 6.04 10.68 -8.10
C GLU A 46 4.57 10.53 -8.47
N TYR A 47 3.68 10.48 -7.47
CA TYR A 47 2.25 10.33 -7.71
C TYR A 47 1.51 11.64 -7.44
N PRO A 48 0.52 11.98 -8.28
CA PRO A 48 -0.32 13.16 -8.01
C PRO A 48 -1.26 12.98 -6.83
N ARG A 49 -1.60 11.74 -6.48
CA ARG A 49 -2.45 11.43 -5.33
C ARG A 49 -1.85 10.28 -4.53
N TYR A 50 -1.88 10.39 -3.20
CA TYR A 50 -1.26 9.42 -2.32
C TYR A 50 -2.07 9.25 -1.04
N ALA A 51 -2.30 8.02 -0.64
CA ALA A 51 -2.96 7.69 0.62
C ALA A 51 -2.06 6.72 1.39
N GLU A 52 -1.74 7.05 2.63
CA GLU A 52 -0.94 6.19 3.49
C GLU A 52 -1.71 5.84 4.74
N LEU A 53 -1.83 4.54 5.02
CA LEU A 53 -2.44 4.05 6.25
C LEU A 53 -1.41 3.27 7.04
N ASN A 54 -1.31 3.57 8.33
CA ASN A 54 -0.51 2.80 9.27
C ASN A 54 -1.47 1.91 10.05
N LEU A 55 -1.48 0.61 9.73
CA LEU A 55 -2.47 -0.31 10.27
C LEU A 55 -2.21 -0.70 11.73
N GLU A 56 -1.15 -0.17 12.33
CA GLU A 56 -1.02 -0.22 13.79
C GLU A 56 -1.93 0.78 14.48
N LYS A 57 -2.41 1.81 13.77
CA LYS A 57 -3.33 2.77 14.34
C LYS A 57 -4.75 2.23 14.36
N PRO A 58 -5.42 2.26 15.50
CA PRO A 58 -6.79 1.72 15.58
C PRO A 58 -7.76 2.36 14.60
N SER A 59 -7.64 3.67 14.35
CA SER A 59 -8.53 4.35 13.41
C SER A 59 -8.35 3.87 11.98
N HIS A 60 -7.12 3.54 11.60
CA HIS A 60 -6.85 3.02 10.26
C HIS A 60 -7.26 1.56 10.16
N ALA A 61 -6.97 0.77 11.19
CA ALA A 61 -7.36 -0.63 11.21
C ALA A 61 -8.88 -0.79 11.14
N ALA A 62 -9.61 0.10 11.79
CA ALA A 62 -11.07 0.04 11.85
C ALA A 62 -11.71 0.16 10.47
N LEU A 63 -11.06 0.85 9.53
CA LEU A 63 -11.59 1.00 8.17
C LEU A 63 -11.82 -0.36 7.52
N PHE A 64 -10.94 -1.32 7.77
CA PHE A 64 -11.01 -2.64 7.16
C PHE A 64 -11.95 -3.59 7.91
N ARG A 65 -12.49 -3.16 9.05
CA ARG A 65 -13.35 -3.98 9.90
C ARG A 65 -14.80 -3.53 9.91
N ARG A 66 -15.15 -2.55 9.07
CA ARG A 66 -16.52 -2.04 9.01
C ARG A 66 -17.45 -2.85 8.13
N GLY A 67 -16.93 -3.84 7.41
CA GLY A 67 -17.75 -4.61 6.47
C GLY A 67 -18.13 -3.82 5.22
N LEU A 68 -17.29 -2.87 4.82
CA LEU A 68 -17.54 -2.05 3.64
C LEU A 68 -17.27 -2.82 2.35
N THR A 69 -17.97 -2.45 1.29
CA THR A 69 -17.59 -2.90 -0.05
C THR A 69 -16.24 -2.29 -0.41
N LEU A 70 -15.57 -2.83 -1.43
CA LEU A 70 -14.29 -2.27 -1.85
C LEU A 70 -14.42 -0.81 -2.24
N SER A 71 -15.47 -0.46 -2.98
CA SER A 71 -15.71 0.92 -3.39
C SER A 71 -15.87 1.84 -2.18
N GLU A 72 -16.66 1.41 -1.21
CA GLU A 72 -16.86 2.18 0.03
C GLU A 72 -15.56 2.31 0.83
N LEU A 73 -14.79 1.22 0.86
CA LEU A 73 -13.51 1.23 1.57
C LEU A 73 -12.54 2.24 0.94
N ILE A 74 -12.46 2.25 -0.38
CA ILE A 74 -11.58 3.18 -1.08
C ILE A 74 -11.98 4.63 -0.78
N GLN A 75 -13.29 4.92 -0.79
CA GLN A 75 -13.76 6.25 -0.44
C GLN A 75 -13.41 6.62 0.98
N ALA A 76 -13.56 5.67 1.91
CA ALA A 76 -13.22 5.91 3.31
C ALA A 76 -11.73 6.18 3.48
N ILE A 77 -10.88 5.46 2.76
CA ILE A 77 -9.44 5.68 2.78
C ILE A 77 -9.12 7.08 2.26
N MET A 78 -9.74 7.47 1.16
CA MET A 78 -9.50 8.79 0.59
C MET A 78 -9.92 9.91 1.54
N LEU A 79 -11.02 9.74 2.24
CA LEU A 79 -11.46 10.71 3.25
C LEU A 79 -10.50 10.78 4.42
N GLU A 80 -10.08 9.63 4.92
CA GLU A 80 -9.16 9.56 6.06
C GLU A 80 -7.83 10.23 5.72
N CYS A 81 -7.33 10.03 4.51
CA CYS A 81 -6.04 10.55 4.06
C CYS A 81 -6.16 11.91 3.36
N ARG A 82 -7.36 12.45 3.27
CA ARG A 82 -7.64 13.76 2.63
C ARG A 82 -7.12 13.81 1.20
N VAL A 83 -7.37 12.74 0.45
CA VAL A 83 -6.97 12.66 -0.96
C VAL A 83 -8.00 13.39 -1.81
N PRO A 84 -7.58 14.30 -2.71
CA PRO A 84 -8.54 14.97 -3.58
C PRO A 84 -9.17 14.02 -4.57
N ALA A 85 -10.41 14.29 -4.93
CA ALA A 85 -11.11 13.55 -5.98
C ALA A 85 -10.44 13.78 -7.33
N GLY A 86 -10.57 12.81 -8.23
CA GLY A 86 -9.99 12.92 -9.55
C GLY A 86 -9.70 11.56 -10.14
N SER A 87 -9.23 11.58 -11.39
CA SER A 87 -8.91 10.36 -12.13
C SER A 87 -7.40 10.12 -12.26
N SER A 88 -6.57 11.00 -11.71
CA SER A 88 -5.12 10.82 -11.78
C SER A 88 -4.71 9.62 -10.91
N PRO A 89 -3.56 9.01 -11.21
CA PRO A 89 -3.12 7.82 -10.48
C PRO A 89 -3.03 8.04 -8.98
N LEU A 90 -3.53 7.07 -8.22
CA LEU A 90 -3.51 7.09 -6.77
C LEU A 90 -2.65 5.93 -6.27
N LEU A 91 -1.67 6.25 -5.43
CA LEU A 91 -0.89 5.23 -4.72
C LEU A 91 -1.47 5.06 -3.32
N VAL A 92 -1.82 3.83 -2.98
CA VAL A 92 -2.29 3.48 -1.64
C VAL A 92 -1.20 2.66 -0.97
N PHE A 93 -0.71 3.14 0.17
CA PHE A 93 0.31 2.45 0.94
C PHE A 93 -0.28 1.96 2.25
N LEU A 94 -0.25 0.63 2.44
CA LEU A 94 -0.77 -0.01 3.65
C LEU A 94 0.43 -0.51 4.46
N ASP A 95 0.84 0.28 5.44
CA ASP A 95 2.00 -0.06 6.26
C ASP A 95 1.57 -0.91 7.45
N GLU A 96 2.46 -1.84 7.86
CA GLU A 96 2.23 -2.79 8.94
C GLU A 96 0.96 -3.60 8.71
N ILE A 97 0.77 -4.08 7.49
CA ILE A 97 -0.46 -4.73 7.06
C ILE A 97 -0.77 -6.01 7.84
N GLN A 98 0.26 -6.67 8.39
CA GLN A 98 0.05 -7.90 9.17
C GLN A 98 -0.78 -7.67 10.42
N GLU A 99 -0.89 -6.42 10.88
CA GLU A 99 -1.71 -6.10 12.05
C GLU A 99 -3.19 -6.25 11.77
N VAL A 100 -3.59 -6.26 10.50
CA VAL A 100 -5.00 -6.31 10.11
C VAL A 100 -5.18 -7.40 9.06
N PRO A 101 -5.50 -8.65 9.46
CA PRO A 101 -5.69 -9.73 8.50
C PRO A 101 -6.75 -9.42 7.44
N GLU A 102 -7.76 -8.64 7.80
CA GLU A 102 -8.80 -8.23 6.85
C GLU A 102 -8.21 -7.41 5.71
N ALA A 103 -7.18 -6.60 5.99
CA ALA A 103 -6.52 -5.82 4.96
C ALA A 103 -5.70 -6.72 4.03
N VAL A 104 -5.05 -7.74 4.58
CA VAL A 104 -4.33 -8.71 3.76
C VAL A 104 -5.28 -9.40 2.78
N ALA A 105 -6.45 -9.81 3.27
CA ALA A 105 -7.46 -10.45 2.43
C ALA A 105 -7.97 -9.50 1.33
N MET A 106 -8.03 -8.21 1.59
CA MET A 106 -8.50 -7.24 0.62
C MET A 106 -7.55 -7.02 -0.55
N LEU A 107 -6.28 -7.39 -0.41
CA LEU A 107 -5.31 -7.20 -1.50
C LEU A 107 -5.77 -7.87 -2.79
N ARG A 108 -6.36 -9.07 -2.68
CA ARG A 108 -6.86 -9.78 -3.85
C ARG A 108 -8.00 -9.01 -4.53
N PHE A 109 -8.88 -8.41 -3.73
CA PHE A 109 -10.00 -7.64 -4.28
C PHE A 109 -9.53 -6.36 -4.95
N PHE A 110 -8.51 -5.70 -4.40
CA PHE A 110 -7.90 -4.57 -5.09
C PHE A 110 -7.41 -4.97 -6.48
N GLN A 111 -6.76 -6.12 -6.57
CA GLN A 111 -6.23 -6.60 -7.84
C GLN A 111 -7.35 -6.91 -8.83
N GLU A 112 -8.40 -7.58 -8.37
CA GLU A 112 -9.46 -8.09 -9.24
C GLU A 112 -10.44 -7.00 -9.65
N GLU A 113 -10.78 -6.09 -8.74
CA GLU A 113 -11.85 -5.12 -8.97
C GLU A 113 -11.34 -3.71 -9.26
N ARG A 114 -10.17 -3.35 -8.76
CA ARG A 114 -9.61 -2.01 -8.97
C ARG A 114 -8.14 -2.07 -9.35
N PRO A 115 -7.83 -2.69 -10.51
CA PRO A 115 -6.44 -2.77 -10.96
C PRO A 115 -5.86 -1.40 -11.34
N ASP A 116 -6.69 -0.38 -11.48
CA ASP A 116 -6.27 0.99 -11.73
C ASP A 116 -5.57 1.61 -10.52
N LEU A 117 -5.86 1.12 -9.30
CA LEU A 117 -5.19 1.61 -8.11
C LEU A 117 -3.83 0.97 -7.95
N HIS A 118 -2.85 1.78 -7.55
CA HIS A 118 -1.52 1.30 -7.27
C HIS A 118 -1.43 1.04 -5.77
N VAL A 119 -1.29 -0.21 -5.38
CA VAL A 119 -1.32 -0.60 -3.97
C VAL A 119 0.03 -1.19 -3.58
N ILE A 120 0.62 -0.64 -2.53
CA ILE A 120 1.83 -1.21 -1.90
C ILE A 120 1.50 -1.55 -0.47
N ALA A 121 1.81 -2.77 -0.07
CA ALA A 121 1.64 -3.23 1.30
C ALA A 121 3.01 -3.56 1.88
N ALA A 122 3.24 -3.19 3.12
CA ALA A 122 4.49 -3.48 3.80
C ALA A 122 4.24 -4.03 5.19
N GLY A 123 5.15 -4.86 5.66
CA GLY A 123 5.06 -5.41 7.00
C GLY A 123 6.23 -6.30 7.32
N SER A 124 6.51 -6.45 8.61
CA SER A 124 7.64 -7.25 9.08
C SER A 124 7.32 -8.74 9.18
N LEU A 125 6.04 -9.10 9.34
CA LEU A 125 5.60 -10.49 9.45
C LEU A 125 4.66 -10.88 8.31
N LEU A 126 4.82 -10.21 7.16
CA LEU A 126 3.87 -10.35 6.06
C LEU A 126 3.83 -11.75 5.46
N GLU A 127 4.97 -12.44 5.39
CA GLU A 127 4.98 -13.80 4.86
C GLU A 127 4.04 -14.72 5.63
N THR A 128 4.12 -14.67 6.96
CA THR A 128 3.25 -15.47 7.81
C THR A 128 1.78 -15.10 7.61
N ALA A 129 1.50 -13.81 7.50
CA ALA A 129 0.13 -13.35 7.28
C ALA A 129 -0.39 -13.81 5.93
N LEU A 130 0.45 -13.79 4.89
CA LEU A 130 0.06 -14.25 3.56
C LEU A 130 -0.18 -15.75 3.55
N GLU A 131 0.64 -16.52 4.24
CA GLU A 131 0.43 -17.96 4.35
C GLU A 131 -0.91 -18.26 5.02
N ALA A 132 -1.23 -17.52 6.06
CA ALA A 132 -2.51 -17.71 6.76
C ALA A 132 -3.70 -17.31 5.89
N ALA A 133 -3.50 -16.32 5.00
CA ALA A 133 -4.58 -15.86 4.14
C ALA A 133 -4.76 -16.72 2.89
N ALA A 134 -3.73 -17.44 2.52
CA ALA A 134 -3.81 -18.31 1.36
C ALA A 134 -4.66 -19.53 1.63
#